data_573208ec5ea5a82758d54f39eb59f356
#
_entry.id   573208ec5ea5a82758d54f39eb59f356
#
_cell.length_a   1.000
_cell.length_b   1.000
_cell.length_c   1.000
_cell.angle_alpha   90.00
_cell.angle_beta   90.00
_cell.angle_gamma   90.00
#
_symmetry.space_group_name_H-M   'P 1'
#
loop_
_entity.id
_entity.type
_entity.pdbx_description
1 polymer ?
#
loop_
_entity_poly.entity_id
_entity_poly.type
_entity_poly.pdbx_seq_one_letter_code
_entity_poly.pdbx_strand_id
1 'polypeptide(L)'
;MTAALVLIAVTTLATAAVALALRNLIHSALLLIASWFGIAAFYLWAGAEFVAFAQVLVYVGAVSMVVLFAVLLTRRSRADPVVSPDSLSRAVSAVITGVAVFGVLAAAILGTRLTPSTAAAPTATGRDIGTQLMGTHAAALLIIGILLTVALLGAVVLAAQDPAETNKDAP
;
A
#
# COMPACT_ATOMS: atom_id res chain seq x y z
N MET A 1 1.64 9.29 25.78
CA MET A 1 2.17 8.56 24.62
C MET A 1 1.12 7.64 23.98
N THR A 2 0.32 6.91 24.75
CA THR A 2 -0.76 6.03 24.25
C THR A 2 -1.88 6.77 23.49
N ALA A 3 -2.26 7.98 23.93
CA ALA A 3 -3.31 8.77 23.27
C ALA A 3 -2.95 9.17 21.82
N ALA A 4 -1.69 9.57 21.60
CA ALA A 4 -1.23 9.91 20.24
C ALA A 4 -1.23 8.69 19.32
N LEU A 5 -0.78 7.54 19.79
CA LEU A 5 -0.82 6.28 19.06
C LEU A 5 -2.25 5.90 18.67
N VAL A 6 -3.16 5.96 19.65
CA VAL A 6 -4.59 5.63 19.42
C VAL A 6 -5.20 6.58 18.40
N LEU A 7 -4.90 7.89 18.48
CA LEU A 7 -5.38 8.87 17.51
C LEU A 7 -4.88 8.58 16.11
N ILE A 8 -3.56 8.31 15.93
CA ILE A 8 -2.96 7.96 14.65
C ILE A 8 -3.59 6.67 14.11
N ALA A 9 -3.72 5.64 14.94
CA ALA A 9 -4.30 4.38 14.52
C ALA A 9 -5.77 4.52 14.09
N VAL A 10 -6.58 5.21 14.88
CA VAL A 10 -8.01 5.43 14.59
C VAL A 10 -8.18 6.25 13.31
N THR A 11 -7.44 7.34 13.14
CA THR A 11 -7.53 8.17 11.94
C THR A 11 -7.08 7.40 10.69
N THR A 12 -6.00 6.64 10.75
CA THR A 12 -5.48 5.84 9.65
C THR A 12 -6.47 4.75 9.25
N LEU A 13 -7.00 4.00 10.22
CA LEU A 13 -7.97 2.94 9.96
C LEU A 13 -9.31 3.49 9.47
N ALA A 14 -9.77 4.59 10.05
CA ALA A 14 -11.02 5.24 9.63
C ALA A 14 -10.93 5.73 8.17
N THR A 15 -9.84 6.41 7.80
CA THR A 15 -9.65 6.88 6.42
C THR A 15 -9.56 5.72 5.44
N ALA A 16 -8.87 4.62 5.78
CA ALA A 16 -8.80 3.43 4.97
C ALA A 16 -10.17 2.74 4.81
N ALA A 17 -10.92 2.59 5.91
CA ALA A 17 -12.25 1.98 5.88
C ALA A 17 -13.24 2.80 5.04
N VAL A 18 -13.24 4.13 5.21
CA VAL A 18 -14.08 5.02 4.40
C VAL A 18 -13.66 4.98 2.93
N ALA A 19 -12.35 4.92 2.62
CA ALA A 19 -11.86 4.78 1.25
C ALA A 19 -12.44 3.55 0.56
N LEU A 20 -12.52 2.41 1.25
CA LEU A 20 -13.10 1.18 0.72
C LEU A 20 -14.63 1.24 0.56
N ALA A 21 -15.31 2.02 1.38
CA ALA A 21 -16.77 2.15 1.35
C ALA A 21 -17.26 3.12 0.25
N LEU A 22 -16.40 4.02 -0.24
CA LEU A 22 -16.78 5.01 -1.23
C LEU A 22 -16.92 4.41 -2.62
N ARG A 23 -18.02 4.76 -3.30
CA ARG A 23 -18.26 4.40 -4.71
C ARG A 23 -17.50 5.28 -5.70
N ASN A 24 -17.06 6.46 -5.26
CA ASN A 24 -16.33 7.40 -6.09
C ASN A 24 -14.83 7.10 -6.00
N LEU A 25 -14.26 6.56 -7.09
CA LEU A 25 -12.86 6.14 -7.17
C LEU A 25 -11.87 7.27 -6.84
N ILE A 26 -12.17 8.51 -7.23
CA ILE A 26 -11.28 9.64 -6.98
C ILE A 26 -11.24 9.96 -5.48
N HIS A 27 -12.41 10.03 -4.82
CA HIS A 27 -12.46 10.28 -3.38
C HIS A 27 -11.89 9.11 -2.59
N SER A 28 -12.10 7.86 -3.05
CA SER A 28 -11.50 6.68 -2.47
C SER A 28 -9.96 6.74 -2.55
N ALA A 29 -9.40 7.10 -3.71
CA ALA A 29 -7.96 7.24 -3.88
C ALA A 29 -7.38 8.35 -2.98
N LEU A 30 -8.05 9.51 -2.86
CA LEU A 30 -7.61 10.59 -1.96
C LEU A 30 -7.59 10.17 -0.49
N LEU A 31 -8.62 9.43 -0.05
CA LEU A 31 -8.66 8.91 1.33
C LEU A 31 -7.61 7.82 1.58
N LEU A 32 -7.29 7.01 0.56
CA LEU A 32 -6.21 6.04 0.65
C LEU A 32 -4.85 6.75 0.84
N ILE A 33 -4.61 7.83 0.11
CA ILE A 33 -3.41 8.66 0.28
C ILE A 33 -3.36 9.27 1.69
N ALA A 34 -4.49 9.75 2.21
CA ALA A 34 -4.56 10.22 3.60
C ALA A 34 -4.23 9.13 4.62
N SER A 35 -4.65 7.88 4.38
CA SER A 35 -4.26 6.73 5.19
C SER A 35 -2.74 6.49 5.15
N TRP A 36 -2.10 6.63 3.99
CA TRP A 36 -0.63 6.50 3.87
C TRP A 36 0.13 7.57 4.67
N PHE A 37 -0.40 8.79 4.77
CA PHE A 37 0.13 9.80 5.69
C PHE A 37 0.01 9.36 7.15
N GLY A 38 -1.10 8.74 7.52
CA GLY A 38 -1.28 8.18 8.87
C GLY A 38 -0.24 7.09 9.19
N ILE A 39 0.10 6.25 8.21
CA ILE A 39 1.18 5.25 8.36
C ILE A 39 2.55 5.94 8.54
N ALA A 40 2.85 7.00 7.79
CA ALA A 40 4.07 7.76 7.96
C ALA A 40 4.16 8.40 9.36
N ALA A 41 3.04 8.95 9.85
CA ALA A 41 2.95 9.50 11.21
C ALA A 41 3.17 8.41 12.29
N PHE A 42 2.68 7.19 12.06
CA PHE A 42 2.97 6.05 12.93
C PHE A 42 4.47 5.72 12.97
N TYR A 43 5.15 5.70 11.83
CA TYR A 43 6.59 5.46 11.77
C TYR A 43 7.39 6.56 12.50
N LEU A 44 6.99 7.83 12.36
CA LEU A 44 7.60 8.93 13.12
C LEU A 44 7.40 8.74 14.62
N TRP A 45 6.20 8.37 15.03
CA TRP A 45 5.91 8.10 16.43
C TRP A 45 6.72 6.92 16.98
N ALA A 46 6.98 5.90 16.15
CA ALA A 46 7.79 4.74 16.50
C ALA A 46 9.31 5.02 16.49
N GLY A 47 9.74 6.24 16.13
CA GLY A 47 11.16 6.62 16.02
C GLY A 47 11.86 6.10 14.76
N ALA A 48 11.11 5.57 13.80
CA ALA A 48 11.62 5.05 12.53
C ALA A 48 11.65 6.16 11.45
N GLU A 49 12.39 7.22 11.67
CA GLU A 49 12.40 8.43 10.83
C GLU A 49 12.69 8.13 9.36
N PHE A 50 13.71 7.32 9.07
CA PHE A 50 14.08 6.95 7.71
C PHE A 50 12.91 6.28 6.97
N VAL A 51 12.22 5.35 7.64
CA VAL A 51 11.07 4.64 7.06
C VAL A 51 9.89 5.58 6.85
N ALA A 52 9.67 6.53 7.77
CA ALA A 52 8.63 7.54 7.63
C ALA A 52 8.86 8.44 6.40
N PHE A 53 10.09 8.92 6.20
CA PHE A 53 10.43 9.70 5.01
C PHE A 53 10.30 8.87 3.73
N ALA A 54 10.75 7.61 3.73
CA ALA A 54 10.56 6.70 2.60
C ALA A 54 9.08 6.48 2.30
N GLN A 55 8.23 6.32 3.32
CA GLN A 55 6.78 6.20 3.18
C GLN A 55 6.18 7.45 2.49
N VAL A 56 6.58 8.65 2.90
CA VAL A 56 6.09 9.88 2.29
C VAL A 56 6.59 10.03 0.85
N LEU A 57 7.89 9.84 0.61
CA LEU A 57 8.45 10.04 -0.73
C LEU A 57 7.95 9.03 -1.75
N VAL A 58 7.91 7.75 -1.38
CA VAL A 58 7.55 6.67 -2.31
C VAL A 58 6.03 6.50 -2.38
N TYR A 59 5.35 6.28 -1.24
CA TYR A 59 3.91 5.97 -1.27
C TYR A 59 3.06 7.21 -1.47
N VAL A 60 3.28 8.26 -0.69
CA VAL A 60 2.48 9.48 -0.82
C VAL A 60 2.91 10.30 -2.03
N GLY A 61 4.19 10.32 -2.39
CA GLY A 61 4.69 11.02 -3.59
C GLY A 61 4.46 10.21 -4.87
N ALA A 62 5.31 9.20 -5.11
CA ALA A 62 5.35 8.52 -6.40
C ALA A 62 4.13 7.62 -6.67
N VAL A 63 3.79 6.73 -5.72
CA VAL A 63 2.72 5.76 -5.94
C VAL A 63 1.35 6.44 -6.00
N SER A 64 1.09 7.45 -5.15
CA SER A 64 -0.16 8.20 -5.20
C SER A 64 -0.38 8.89 -6.53
N MET A 65 0.67 9.46 -7.11
CA MET A 65 0.60 10.11 -8.42
C MET A 65 0.19 9.11 -9.50
N VAL A 66 0.83 7.93 -9.53
CA VAL A 66 0.49 6.87 -10.49
C VAL A 66 -0.95 6.40 -10.31
N VAL A 67 -1.39 6.19 -9.06
CA VAL A 67 -2.77 5.76 -8.76
C VAL A 67 -3.79 6.80 -9.19
N LEU A 68 -3.55 8.09 -8.89
CA LEU A 68 -4.44 9.16 -9.32
C LEU A 68 -4.52 9.28 -10.84
N PHE A 69 -3.38 9.19 -11.55
CA PHE A 69 -3.38 9.17 -13.01
C PHE A 69 -4.14 7.97 -13.57
N ALA A 70 -3.90 6.78 -13.03
CA ALA A 70 -4.61 5.58 -13.46
C ALA A 70 -6.13 5.72 -13.28
N VAL A 71 -6.57 6.24 -12.12
CA VAL A 71 -8.00 6.47 -11.84
C VAL A 71 -8.59 7.57 -12.73
N LEU A 72 -7.84 8.62 -13.05
CA LEU A 72 -8.30 9.70 -13.93
C LEU A 72 -8.40 9.26 -15.38
N LEU A 73 -7.45 8.44 -15.85
CA LEU A 73 -7.44 7.92 -17.24
C LEU A 73 -8.46 6.81 -17.44
N THR A 74 -8.69 5.97 -16.44
CA THR A 74 -9.70 4.89 -16.47
C THR A 74 -11.09 5.37 -16.06
N ARG A 75 -11.48 6.58 -16.47
CA ARG A 75 -12.82 7.12 -16.18
C ARG A 75 -13.89 6.16 -16.66
N ARG A 76 -14.50 5.47 -15.71
CA ARG A 76 -15.63 4.60 -15.96
C ARG A 76 -16.76 5.42 -16.57
N SER A 77 -17.19 5.06 -17.79
CA SER A 77 -18.37 5.64 -18.37
C SER A 77 -19.57 5.38 -17.43
N ARG A 78 -20.45 6.35 -17.26
CA ARG A 78 -21.68 6.21 -16.45
C ARG A 78 -22.57 5.01 -16.84
N ALA A 79 -22.25 4.38 -17.98
CA ALA A 79 -22.96 3.21 -18.52
C ALA A 79 -22.44 1.87 -18.02
N ASP A 80 -21.31 1.81 -17.31
CA ASP A 80 -20.83 0.55 -16.76
C ASP A 80 -21.75 0.09 -15.63
N PRO A 81 -22.32 -1.12 -15.69
CA PRO A 81 -23.18 -1.64 -14.64
C PRO A 81 -22.39 -1.64 -13.32
N VAL A 82 -22.95 -1.01 -12.30
CA VAL A 82 -22.42 -1.12 -10.95
C VAL A 82 -22.40 -2.60 -10.64
N VAL A 83 -21.20 -3.18 -10.48
CA VAL A 83 -21.05 -4.54 -9.99
C VAL A 83 -21.54 -4.53 -8.54
N SER A 84 -22.88 -4.63 -8.40
CA SER A 84 -23.48 -5.00 -7.13
C SER A 84 -23.06 -6.44 -6.85
N PRO A 85 -22.79 -6.82 -5.61
CA PRO A 85 -22.58 -8.23 -5.27
C PRO A 85 -23.86 -9.00 -5.60
N ASP A 86 -23.92 -9.56 -6.81
CA ASP A 86 -25.12 -10.24 -7.38
C ASP A 86 -25.54 -11.50 -6.64
N SER A 87 -24.85 -11.87 -5.57
CA SER A 87 -25.30 -12.92 -4.68
C SER A 87 -24.86 -12.64 -3.23
N LEU A 88 -25.82 -12.76 -2.33
CA LEU A 88 -25.59 -12.75 -0.89
C LEU A 88 -24.47 -13.74 -0.50
N SER A 89 -24.34 -14.84 -1.19
CA SER A 89 -23.28 -15.85 -1.07
C SER A 89 -21.88 -15.26 -1.26
N ARG A 90 -21.69 -14.38 -2.25
CA ARG A 90 -20.37 -13.76 -2.53
C ARG A 90 -20.00 -12.73 -1.45
N ALA A 91 -20.97 -11.98 -0.95
CA ALA A 91 -20.76 -11.06 0.17
C ALA A 91 -20.43 -11.82 1.46
N VAL A 92 -21.15 -12.89 1.74
CA VAL A 92 -20.93 -13.75 2.91
C VAL A 92 -19.56 -14.42 2.85
N SER A 93 -19.15 -14.97 1.71
CA SER A 93 -17.82 -15.58 1.56
C SER A 93 -16.69 -14.56 1.74
N ALA A 94 -16.84 -13.34 1.25
CA ALA A 94 -15.86 -12.27 1.44
C ALA A 94 -15.72 -11.89 2.93
N VAL A 95 -16.83 -11.76 3.65
CA VAL A 95 -16.82 -11.48 5.09
C VAL A 95 -16.19 -12.63 5.87
N ILE A 96 -16.54 -13.88 5.59
CA ILE A 96 -15.94 -15.04 6.25
C ILE A 96 -14.44 -15.08 6.02
N THR A 97 -13.97 -14.88 4.78
CA THR A 97 -12.54 -14.85 4.48
C THR A 97 -11.83 -13.70 5.22
N GLY A 98 -12.40 -12.50 5.23
CA GLY A 98 -11.85 -11.35 5.93
C GLY A 98 -11.75 -11.58 7.44
N VAL A 99 -12.80 -12.11 8.06
CA VAL A 99 -12.83 -12.44 9.49
C VAL A 99 -11.84 -13.57 9.81
N ALA A 100 -11.72 -14.59 8.96
CA ALA A 100 -10.76 -15.67 9.15
C ALA A 100 -9.32 -15.16 9.12
N VAL A 101 -8.96 -14.37 8.11
CA VAL A 101 -7.61 -13.77 8.00
C VAL A 101 -7.32 -12.85 9.18
N PHE A 102 -8.27 -11.97 9.51
CA PHE A 102 -8.11 -11.08 10.68
C PHE A 102 -7.97 -11.87 11.97
N GLY A 103 -8.77 -12.92 12.16
CA GLY A 103 -8.72 -13.77 13.35
C GLY A 103 -7.37 -14.50 13.51
N VAL A 104 -6.84 -15.04 12.42
CA VAL A 104 -5.51 -15.68 12.42
C VAL A 104 -4.41 -14.68 12.77
N LEU A 105 -4.42 -13.49 12.16
CA LEU A 105 -3.42 -12.44 12.45
C LEU A 105 -3.54 -11.94 13.89
N ALA A 106 -4.76 -11.68 14.36
CA ALA A 106 -4.99 -11.25 15.74
C ALA A 106 -4.55 -12.33 16.75
N ALA A 107 -4.88 -13.59 16.50
CA ALA A 107 -4.44 -14.71 17.33
C ALA A 107 -2.91 -14.84 17.37
N ALA A 108 -2.24 -14.67 16.23
CA ALA A 108 -0.79 -14.70 16.15
C ALA A 108 -0.16 -13.56 16.97
N ILE A 109 -0.69 -12.35 16.88
CA ILE A 109 -0.19 -11.18 17.63
C ILE A 109 -0.45 -11.34 19.14
N LEU A 110 -1.67 -11.70 19.52
CA LEU A 110 -2.05 -11.86 20.94
C LEU A 110 -1.41 -13.10 21.58
N GLY A 111 -1.15 -14.14 20.80
CA GLY A 111 -0.49 -15.37 21.27
C GLY A 111 1.02 -15.25 21.40
N THR A 112 1.63 -14.24 20.76
CA THR A 112 3.08 -14.02 20.82
C THR A 112 3.42 -13.38 22.17
N ARG A 113 4.21 -14.07 22.99
CA ARG A 113 4.76 -13.51 24.23
C ARG A 113 5.86 -12.52 23.87
N LEU A 114 5.52 -11.24 23.85
CA LEU A 114 6.51 -10.16 23.73
C LEU A 114 7.24 -10.04 25.06
N THR A 115 8.43 -10.63 25.16
CA THR A 115 9.31 -10.35 26.30
C THR A 115 9.83 -8.92 26.15
N PRO A 116 9.57 -8.03 27.13
CA PRO A 116 10.13 -6.69 27.07
C PRO A 116 11.65 -6.79 27.02
N SER A 117 12.26 -6.39 25.91
CA SER A 117 13.72 -6.26 25.86
C SER A 117 14.10 -5.09 26.75
N THR A 118 14.80 -5.37 27.83
CA THR A 118 15.41 -4.37 28.73
C THR A 118 16.57 -3.61 28.07
N ALA A 119 17.05 -4.09 26.93
CA ALA A 119 18.03 -3.37 26.12
C ALA A 119 17.34 -2.22 25.38
N ALA A 120 17.81 -0.99 25.56
CA ALA A 120 17.39 0.14 24.76
C ALA A 120 17.53 -0.28 23.29
N ALA A 121 16.42 -0.26 22.53
CA ALA A 121 16.48 -0.56 21.11
C ALA A 121 17.48 0.41 20.46
N PRO A 122 18.51 -0.08 19.76
CA PRO A 122 19.43 0.80 19.07
C PRO A 122 18.61 1.64 18.09
N THR A 123 18.60 2.95 18.29
CA THR A 123 17.98 3.89 17.36
C THR A 123 18.85 3.87 16.10
N ALA A 124 18.47 3.05 15.12
CA ALA A 124 19.16 3.02 13.84
C ALA A 124 18.96 4.38 13.16
N THR A 125 20.02 5.18 13.14
CA THR A 125 20.00 6.47 12.44
C THR A 125 19.96 6.21 10.94
N GLY A 126 19.35 7.12 10.16
CA GLY A 126 19.33 7.02 8.70
C GLY A 126 20.71 6.84 8.07
N ARG A 127 21.76 7.37 8.72
CA ARG A 127 23.16 7.18 8.32
C ARG A 127 23.61 5.72 8.50
N ASP A 128 23.23 5.08 9.59
CA ASP A 128 23.60 3.68 9.87
C ASP A 128 22.93 2.74 8.86
N ILE A 129 21.68 3.02 8.53
CA ILE A 129 20.96 2.29 7.48
C ILE A 129 21.65 2.49 6.14
N GLY A 130 22.01 3.73 5.77
CA GLY A 130 22.71 4.05 4.54
C GLY A 130 24.07 3.36 4.41
N THR A 131 24.88 3.36 5.48
CA THR A 131 26.18 2.70 5.48
C THR A 131 26.08 1.17 5.39
N GLN A 132 25.08 0.57 6.03
CA GLN A 132 24.82 -0.86 5.92
C GLN A 132 24.27 -1.26 4.55
N LEU A 133 23.40 -0.46 3.95
CA LEU A 133 22.89 -0.69 2.62
C LEU A 133 23.98 -0.62 1.55
N MET A 134 24.87 0.37 1.64
CA MET A 134 25.95 0.54 0.67
C MET A 134 27.16 -0.35 0.94
N GLY A 135 27.27 -0.91 2.14
CA GLY A 135 28.32 -1.85 2.53
C GLY A 135 27.89 -3.31 2.40
N THR A 136 27.51 -3.89 3.51
CA THR A 136 27.21 -5.33 3.63
C THR A 136 26.04 -5.78 2.74
N HIS A 137 25.07 -4.90 2.48
CA HIS A 137 23.85 -5.21 1.71
C HIS A 137 23.86 -4.58 0.30
N ALA A 138 25.01 -4.15 -0.21
CA ALA A 138 25.12 -3.55 -1.55
C ALA A 138 24.59 -4.47 -2.67
N ALA A 139 24.80 -5.78 -2.55
CA ALA A 139 24.26 -6.75 -3.49
C ALA A 139 22.71 -6.73 -3.54
N ALA A 140 22.05 -6.56 -2.39
CA ALA A 140 20.59 -6.46 -2.34
C ALA A 140 20.09 -5.20 -3.04
N LEU A 141 20.77 -4.06 -2.88
CA LEU A 141 20.47 -2.82 -3.60
C LEU A 141 20.60 -2.97 -5.11
N LEU A 142 21.64 -3.67 -5.58
CA LEU A 142 21.81 -3.93 -7.00
C LEU A 142 20.68 -4.81 -7.56
N ILE A 143 20.26 -5.83 -6.83
CA ILE A 143 19.14 -6.70 -7.23
C ILE A 143 17.85 -5.88 -7.31
N ILE A 144 17.58 -5.01 -6.33
CA ILE A 144 16.41 -4.12 -6.36
C ILE A 144 16.48 -3.17 -7.54
N GLY A 145 17.65 -2.60 -7.85
CA GLY A 145 17.85 -1.72 -9.00
C GLY A 145 17.56 -2.42 -10.33
N ILE A 146 18.05 -3.66 -10.50
CA ILE A 146 17.74 -4.48 -11.68
C ILE A 146 16.24 -4.78 -11.75
N LEU A 147 15.61 -5.15 -10.64
CA LEU A 147 14.18 -5.43 -10.57
C LEU A 147 13.35 -4.21 -11.00
N LEU A 148 13.70 -3.03 -10.51
CA LEU A 148 13.03 -1.77 -10.90
C LEU A 148 13.20 -1.48 -12.40
N THR A 149 14.38 -1.72 -12.95
CA THR A 149 14.64 -1.53 -14.37
C THR A 149 13.79 -2.49 -15.21
N VAL A 150 13.75 -3.76 -14.84
CA VAL A 150 12.92 -4.77 -15.53
C VAL A 150 11.43 -4.43 -15.42
N ALA A 151 10.98 -3.99 -14.26
CA ALA A 151 9.59 -3.55 -14.05
C ALA A 151 9.24 -2.35 -14.94
N LEU A 152 10.15 -1.38 -15.05
CA LEU A 152 9.95 -0.21 -15.92
C LEU A 152 9.87 -0.63 -17.41
N LEU A 153 10.78 -1.49 -17.86
CA LEU A 153 10.75 -2.00 -19.24
C LEU A 153 9.46 -2.79 -19.52
N GLY A 154 9.04 -3.63 -18.57
CA GLY A 154 7.77 -4.37 -18.67
C GLY A 154 6.56 -3.42 -18.79
N ALA A 155 6.52 -2.37 -17.99
CA ALA A 155 5.44 -1.37 -18.04
C ALA A 155 5.41 -0.64 -19.38
N VAL A 156 6.57 -0.25 -19.93
CA VAL A 156 6.68 0.40 -21.25
C VAL A 156 6.22 -0.53 -22.36
N VAL A 157 6.63 -1.81 -22.35
CA VAL A 157 6.22 -2.79 -23.35
C VAL A 157 4.70 -3.00 -23.32
N LEU A 158 4.10 -3.12 -22.13
CA LEU A 158 2.66 -3.25 -21.99
C LEU A 158 1.91 -2.00 -22.47
N ALA A 159 2.45 -0.81 -22.22
CA ALA A 159 1.85 0.44 -22.66
C ALA A 159 1.96 0.65 -24.18
N ALA A 160 2.96 0.06 -24.83
CA ALA A 160 3.19 0.16 -26.27
C ALA A 160 2.34 -0.83 -27.09
N GLN A 161 1.67 -1.79 -26.47
CA GLN A 161 0.78 -2.72 -27.19
C GLN A 161 -0.52 -2.01 -27.56
N ASP A 162 -0.64 -1.67 -28.86
CA ASP A 162 -1.84 -1.05 -29.41
C ASP A 162 -2.94 -2.12 -29.62
N PRO A 163 -4.18 -1.94 -29.12
CA PRO A 163 -5.27 -2.91 -29.30
C PRO A 163 -5.79 -3.03 -30.75
N ALA A 164 -5.25 -2.25 -31.66
CA ALA A 164 -5.83 -2.06 -33.02
C ALA A 164 -5.53 -3.17 -34.04
N GLU A 165 -4.62 -4.12 -33.76
CA GLU A 165 -4.25 -5.13 -34.78
C GLU A 165 -5.08 -6.42 -34.80
N THR A 166 -5.93 -6.66 -33.77
CA THR A 166 -6.69 -7.94 -33.70
C THR A 166 -7.92 -8.00 -34.60
N ASN A 167 -8.28 -6.96 -35.35
CA ASN A 167 -9.53 -6.92 -36.15
C ASN A 167 -9.32 -6.71 -37.66
N LYS A 168 -8.14 -6.99 -38.22
CA LYS A 168 -7.91 -6.88 -39.66
C LYS A 168 -7.96 -8.21 -40.45
N ASP A 169 -8.02 -9.35 -39.76
CA ASP A 169 -7.99 -10.67 -40.40
C ASP A 169 -9.25 -11.52 -40.13
N ALA A 170 -10.43 -10.88 -40.00
CA ALA A 170 -11.69 -11.60 -40.08
C ALA A 170 -12.24 -11.50 -41.53
N PRO A 171 -12.36 -12.63 -42.27
CA PRO A 171 -12.95 -12.69 -43.61
C PRO A 171 -14.44 -12.39 -43.66
#